data_04b7e1d274ae8a6874a5415dcc8f47ce
#
_entry.id   04b7e1d274ae8a6874a5415dcc8f47ce
#
_cell.length_a   1.000
_cell.length_b   1.000
_cell.length_c   1.000
_cell.angle_alpha   90.00
_cell.angle_beta   90.00
_cell.angle_gamma   90.00
#
_symmetry.space_group_name_H-M   'P 1'
#
loop_
_entity.id
_entity.type
_entity.pdbx_description
1 polymer ?
#
loop_
_entity_poly.entity_id
_entity_poly.type
_entity_poly.pdbx_seq_one_letter_code
_entity_poly.pdbx_strand_id
1 'polypeptide(L)'
;NLAKKKFDPLSNVEILFGKSEEMLSNAIDSNINFENICIYLDAHLCHDHLTNKKTFGDEDKGTPIKLELNLIENYLNNFKKVNILIDDIRLFNNKFQNYPNKNYIIEWCNKNNLTWEIEHDIFICKKY
;
A
#
# COMPACT_ATOMS: atom_id res chain seq x y z
N ASN A 1 -15.47 -2.57 -16.52
CA ASN A 1 -14.98 -2.05 -15.26
C ASN A 1 -15.41 -0.58 -15.13
N LEU A 2 -16.23 -0.24 -14.11
CA LEU A 2 -16.79 1.10 -13.91
C LEU A 2 -15.68 2.14 -13.67
N ALA A 3 -14.66 1.80 -12.88
CA ALA A 3 -13.54 2.69 -12.61
C ALA A 3 -12.80 3.06 -13.90
N LYS A 4 -12.44 2.07 -14.72
CA LYS A 4 -11.79 2.32 -16.00
C LYS A 4 -12.62 3.25 -16.87
N LYS A 5 -13.92 2.97 -17.05
CA LYS A 5 -14.84 3.82 -17.83
C LYS A 5 -14.92 5.26 -17.29
N LYS A 6 -14.86 5.44 -15.97
CA LYS A 6 -14.92 6.77 -15.33
C LYS A 6 -13.63 7.57 -15.53
N PHE A 7 -12.47 6.92 -15.49
CA PHE A 7 -11.17 7.58 -15.48
C PHE A 7 -10.42 7.54 -16.81
N ASP A 8 -10.84 6.70 -17.78
CA ASP A 8 -10.26 6.65 -19.14
C ASP A 8 -10.06 8.03 -19.83
N PRO A 9 -10.94 9.05 -19.61
CA PRO A 9 -10.71 10.37 -20.19
C PRO A 9 -9.53 11.13 -19.59
N LEU A 10 -8.99 10.69 -18.46
CA LEU A 10 -7.89 11.38 -17.77
C LEU A 10 -6.55 10.79 -18.20
N SER A 11 -5.75 11.57 -18.92
CA SER A 11 -4.46 11.12 -19.45
C SER A 11 -3.39 10.84 -18.38
N ASN A 12 -3.62 11.31 -17.15
CA ASN A 12 -2.72 11.15 -16.01
C ASN A 12 -3.20 10.10 -15.00
N VAL A 13 -4.20 9.29 -15.37
CA VAL A 13 -4.73 8.21 -14.51
C VAL A 13 -4.65 6.89 -15.25
N GLU A 14 -4.06 5.90 -14.62
CA GLU A 14 -4.04 4.52 -15.09
C GLU A 14 -4.77 3.62 -14.09
N ILE A 15 -5.65 2.76 -14.59
CA ILE A 15 -6.38 1.79 -13.79
C ILE A 15 -5.83 0.39 -14.08
N LEU A 16 -5.12 -0.18 -13.11
CA LEU A 16 -4.67 -1.56 -13.13
C LEU A 16 -5.72 -2.45 -12.47
N PHE A 17 -5.92 -3.63 -13.02
CA PHE A 17 -6.86 -4.62 -12.48
C PHE A 17 -6.10 -5.81 -11.91
N GLY A 18 -6.24 -6.05 -10.62
CA GLY A 18 -5.58 -7.14 -9.91
C GLY A 18 -5.46 -6.86 -8.42
N LYS A 19 -4.80 -7.75 -7.72
CA LYS A 19 -4.42 -7.53 -6.32
C LYS A 19 -3.25 -6.56 -6.26
N SER A 20 -3.20 -5.72 -5.21
CA SER A 20 -2.14 -4.72 -5.06
C SER A 20 -0.74 -5.36 -5.02
N GLU A 21 -0.57 -6.45 -4.29
CA GLU A 21 0.70 -7.16 -4.21
C GLU A 21 1.18 -7.77 -5.53
N GLU A 22 0.27 -7.93 -6.51
CA GLU A 22 0.59 -8.43 -7.85
C GLU A 22 0.83 -7.29 -8.85
N MET A 23 0.10 -6.16 -8.68
CA MET A 23 0.11 -5.05 -9.65
C MET A 23 1.08 -3.94 -9.28
N LEU A 24 1.52 -3.88 -8.03
CA LEU A 24 2.34 -2.78 -7.52
C LEU A 24 3.69 -2.67 -8.23
N SER A 25 4.34 -3.80 -8.57
CA SER A 25 5.58 -3.78 -9.35
C SER A 25 5.37 -3.16 -10.73
N ASN A 26 4.32 -3.56 -11.43
CA ASN A 26 4.01 -2.99 -12.75
C ASN A 26 3.75 -1.48 -12.66
N ALA A 27 3.03 -1.05 -11.61
CA ALA A 27 2.76 0.38 -11.40
C ALA A 27 4.06 1.16 -11.11
N ILE A 28 4.98 0.61 -10.31
CA ILE A 28 6.27 1.25 -10.02
C ILE A 28 7.16 1.25 -11.26
N ASP A 29 7.28 0.14 -11.98
CA ASP A 29 8.10 0.01 -13.20
C ASP A 29 7.67 0.99 -14.29
N SER A 30 6.35 1.18 -14.48
CA SER A 30 5.81 2.16 -15.42
C SER A 30 6.19 3.60 -15.06
N ASN A 31 6.56 3.86 -13.81
CA ASN A 31 6.89 5.18 -13.29
C ASN A 31 8.36 5.33 -12.85
N ILE A 32 9.23 4.38 -13.21
CA ILE A 32 10.63 4.32 -12.76
C ILE A 32 11.48 5.53 -13.20
N ASN A 33 11.05 6.24 -14.23
CA ASN A 33 11.74 7.42 -14.76
C ASN A 33 11.46 8.71 -13.95
N PHE A 34 10.52 8.68 -13.01
CA PHE A 34 10.28 9.81 -12.12
C PHE A 34 11.28 9.83 -10.97
N GLU A 35 11.67 11.01 -10.55
CA GLU A 35 12.60 11.16 -9.41
C GLU A 35 11.93 10.93 -8.05
N ASN A 36 10.62 11.16 -7.97
CA ASN A 36 9.86 11.12 -6.72
C ASN A 36 8.64 10.23 -6.89
N ILE A 37 8.33 9.46 -5.86
CA ILE A 37 7.13 8.61 -5.83
C ILE A 37 6.38 8.78 -4.51
N CYS A 38 5.05 8.72 -4.60
CA CYS A 38 4.16 8.60 -3.46
C CYS A 38 3.29 7.36 -3.63
N ILE A 39 3.28 6.47 -2.64
CA ILE A 39 2.54 5.21 -2.64
C ILE A 39 1.55 5.26 -1.48
N TYR A 40 0.26 5.04 -1.76
CA TYR A 40 -0.79 4.92 -0.77
C TYR A 40 -1.26 3.47 -0.69
N LEU A 41 -1.10 2.85 0.46
CA LEU A 41 -1.42 1.44 0.72
C LEU A 41 -2.67 1.34 1.59
N ASP A 42 -3.75 0.86 1.01
CA ASP A 42 -5.08 0.70 1.64
C ASP A 42 -5.72 -0.64 1.24
N ALA A 43 -4.91 -1.64 0.92
CA ALA A 43 -5.41 -2.95 0.53
C ALA A 43 -5.68 -3.82 1.76
N HIS A 44 -6.93 -4.22 1.92
CA HIS A 44 -7.35 -5.11 2.99
C HIS A 44 -8.61 -5.93 2.62
N LEU A 45 -8.93 -6.91 3.44
CA LEU A 45 -10.16 -7.68 3.32
C LEU A 45 -11.38 -6.79 3.57
N CYS A 46 -12.28 -6.73 2.60
CA CYS A 46 -13.54 -6.00 2.70
C CYS A 46 -14.73 -6.95 2.61
N HIS A 47 -15.74 -6.68 3.43
CA HIS A 47 -17.05 -7.32 3.37
C HIS A 47 -18.13 -6.29 3.10
N ASP A 48 -19.15 -6.69 2.37
CA ASP A 48 -20.38 -5.91 2.24
C ASP A 48 -21.12 -5.92 3.57
N HIS A 49 -21.35 -4.76 4.16
CA HIS A 49 -21.96 -4.62 5.48
C HIS A 49 -23.42 -5.10 5.54
N LEU A 50 -24.14 -5.10 4.42
CA LEU A 50 -25.54 -5.49 4.36
C LEU A 50 -25.70 -7.00 4.18
N THR A 51 -24.86 -7.61 3.38
CA THR A 51 -24.94 -9.03 3.01
C THR A 51 -23.93 -9.91 3.74
N ASN A 52 -22.96 -9.30 4.42
CA ASN A 52 -21.78 -9.95 5.00
C ASN A 52 -21.01 -10.83 4.01
N LYS A 53 -21.18 -10.58 2.71
CA LYS A 53 -20.44 -11.28 1.68
C LYS A 53 -19.10 -10.60 1.46
N LYS A 54 -18.06 -11.41 1.30
CA LYS A 54 -16.75 -10.94 0.89
C LYS A 54 -16.84 -10.22 -0.45
N THR A 55 -16.37 -9.00 -0.51
CA THR A 55 -16.36 -8.19 -1.73
C THR A 55 -14.96 -8.08 -2.31
N PHE A 56 -13.93 -8.07 -1.47
CA PHE A 56 -12.55 -7.95 -1.87
C PHE A 56 -11.60 -8.51 -0.80
N GLY A 57 -10.37 -8.87 -1.20
CA GLY A 57 -9.32 -9.34 -0.32
C GLY A 57 -9.25 -10.87 -0.16
N ASP A 58 -8.27 -11.32 0.61
CA ASP A 58 -8.01 -12.72 0.90
C ASP A 58 -8.25 -13.00 2.39
N GLU A 59 -9.11 -13.96 2.71
CA GLU A 59 -9.50 -14.26 4.10
C GLU A 59 -8.32 -14.69 4.96
N ASP A 60 -7.34 -15.37 4.37
CA ASP A 60 -6.18 -15.87 5.09
C ASP A 60 -5.11 -14.79 5.33
N LYS A 61 -5.17 -13.67 4.62
CA LYS A 61 -4.10 -12.65 4.64
C LYS A 61 -4.49 -11.34 5.33
N GLY A 62 -5.77 -11.02 5.46
CA GLY A 62 -6.27 -9.77 6.06
C GLY A 62 -5.81 -8.52 5.30
N THR A 63 -4.51 -8.27 5.28
CA THR A 63 -3.84 -7.21 4.51
C THR A 63 -2.59 -7.75 3.81
N PRO A 64 -2.28 -7.32 2.56
CA PRO A 64 -1.06 -7.71 1.85
C PRO A 64 0.18 -6.90 2.26
N ILE A 65 0.10 -6.04 3.26
CA ILE A 65 1.12 -5.03 3.62
C ILE A 65 2.55 -5.58 3.67
N LYS A 66 2.75 -6.81 4.18
CA LYS A 66 4.09 -7.41 4.24
C LYS A 66 4.68 -7.68 2.85
N LEU A 67 3.83 -8.13 1.93
CA LEU A 67 4.23 -8.39 0.54
C LEU A 67 4.51 -7.08 -0.19
N GLU A 68 3.64 -6.09 0.01
CA GLU A 68 3.78 -4.76 -0.59
C GLU A 68 5.07 -4.07 -0.11
N LEU A 69 5.34 -4.05 1.19
CA LEU A 69 6.57 -3.45 1.74
C LEU A 69 7.84 -4.18 1.26
N ASN A 70 7.83 -5.51 1.19
CA ASN A 70 8.96 -6.27 0.66
C ASN A 70 9.21 -5.97 -0.82
N LEU A 71 8.15 -5.76 -1.58
CA LEU A 71 8.24 -5.38 -2.98
C LEU A 71 8.80 -3.97 -3.13
N ILE A 72 8.26 -2.99 -2.39
CA ILE A 72 8.70 -1.59 -2.42
C ILE A 72 10.17 -1.46 -2.03
N GLU A 73 10.65 -2.27 -1.09
CA GLU A 73 12.06 -2.26 -0.65
C GLU A 73 13.04 -2.38 -1.83
N ASN A 74 12.71 -3.19 -2.83
CA ASN A 74 13.55 -3.38 -4.02
C ASN A 74 13.67 -2.13 -4.89
N TYR A 75 12.72 -1.20 -4.77
CA TYR A 75 12.63 0.00 -5.60
C TYR A 75 13.06 1.30 -4.90
N LEU A 76 13.30 1.27 -3.59
CA LEU A 76 13.61 2.48 -2.81
C LEU A 76 14.78 3.28 -3.39
N ASN A 77 15.78 2.60 -3.94
CA ASN A 77 16.98 3.24 -4.48
C ASN A 77 16.79 3.84 -5.88
N ASN A 78 15.70 3.53 -6.55
CA ASN A 78 15.38 4.09 -7.87
C ASN A 78 14.86 5.52 -7.79
N PHE A 79 14.41 5.96 -6.61
CA PHE A 79 13.80 7.28 -6.42
C PHE A 79 14.63 8.15 -5.47
N LYS A 80 14.69 9.45 -5.76
CA LYS A 80 15.31 10.44 -4.87
C LYS A 80 14.45 10.65 -3.62
N LYS A 81 13.12 10.81 -3.81
CA LYS A 81 12.17 10.96 -2.70
C LYS A 81 11.09 9.90 -2.78
N VAL A 82 10.80 9.32 -1.64
CA VAL A 82 9.73 8.32 -1.49
C VAL A 82 8.84 8.72 -0.33
N ASN A 83 7.54 8.75 -0.55
CA ASN A 83 6.54 8.81 0.51
C ASN A 83 5.68 7.55 0.42
N ILE A 84 5.53 6.84 1.52
CA ILE A 84 4.65 5.69 1.63
C ILE A 84 3.67 5.97 2.74
N LEU A 85 2.38 5.94 2.41
CA LEU A 85 1.28 6.16 3.34
C LEU A 85 0.55 4.83 3.52
N ILE A 86 0.41 4.38 4.75
CA ILE A 86 -0.26 3.12 5.10
C ILE A 86 -1.48 3.48 5.93
N ASP A 87 -2.66 3.16 5.40
CA ASP A 87 -3.95 3.47 6.04
C ASP A 87 -4.30 2.49 7.15
N ASP A 88 -5.30 2.85 7.93
CA ASP A 88 -5.88 2.02 8.99
C ASP A 88 -4.86 1.55 10.05
N ILE A 89 -3.88 2.40 10.42
CA ILE A 89 -2.82 2.02 11.37
C ILE A 89 -3.36 1.55 12.73
N ARG A 90 -4.61 1.91 13.08
CA ARG A 90 -5.32 1.41 14.26
C ARG A 90 -5.48 -0.10 14.28
N LEU A 91 -5.50 -0.75 13.09
CA LEU A 91 -5.66 -2.20 12.96
C LEU A 91 -4.36 -2.98 13.23
N PHE A 92 -3.21 -2.30 13.20
CA PHE A 92 -1.87 -2.88 13.38
C PHE A 92 -1.53 -3.02 14.88
N ASN A 93 -2.27 -3.84 15.62
CA ASN A 93 -2.18 -3.92 17.09
C ASN A 93 -2.26 -5.35 17.67
N ASN A 94 -2.02 -6.38 16.85
CA ASN A 94 -2.12 -7.82 17.20
C ASN A 94 -3.53 -8.32 17.57
N LYS A 95 -4.55 -7.48 17.56
CA LYS A 95 -5.94 -7.89 17.83
C LYS A 95 -6.64 -8.41 16.58
N PHE A 96 -6.20 -7.96 15.42
CA PHE A 96 -6.74 -8.37 14.13
C PHE A 96 -5.86 -9.44 13.53
N GLN A 97 -6.49 -10.58 13.21
CA GLN A 97 -5.81 -11.70 12.58
C GLN A 97 -5.19 -11.27 11.26
N ASN A 98 -3.93 -11.64 11.05
CA ASN A 98 -3.16 -11.38 9.83
C ASN A 98 -2.68 -9.93 9.61
N TYR A 99 -2.96 -9.00 10.53
CA TYR A 99 -2.29 -7.71 10.53
C TYR A 99 -0.98 -7.79 11.33
N PRO A 100 0.14 -7.30 10.80
CA PRO A 100 1.36 -7.19 11.61
C PRO A 100 1.17 -6.13 12.71
N ASN A 101 2.00 -6.21 13.74
CA ASN A 101 2.09 -5.13 14.72
C ASN A 101 2.73 -3.88 14.07
N LYS A 102 2.44 -2.69 14.59
CA LYS A 102 3.08 -1.42 14.20
C LYS A 102 4.61 -1.49 14.22
N ASN A 103 5.17 -2.22 15.18
CA ASN A 103 6.61 -2.40 15.28
C ASN A 103 7.23 -3.03 14.02
N TYR A 104 6.50 -3.89 13.33
CA TYR A 104 6.95 -4.45 12.06
C TYR A 104 7.23 -3.35 11.01
N ILE A 105 6.32 -2.37 10.92
CA ILE A 105 6.46 -1.25 9.97
C ILE A 105 7.62 -0.33 10.42
N ILE A 106 7.71 -0.05 11.73
CA ILE A 106 8.79 0.76 12.31
C ILE A 106 10.16 0.12 12.04
N GLU A 107 10.30 -1.17 12.29
CA GLU A 107 11.53 -1.92 12.04
C GLU A 107 11.88 -1.94 10.54
N TRP A 108 10.89 -2.09 9.68
CA TRP A 108 11.07 -2.00 8.24
C TRP A 108 11.56 -0.60 7.81
N CYS A 109 10.98 0.48 8.35
CA CYS A 109 11.45 1.84 8.09
C CYS A 109 12.89 2.03 8.56
N ASN A 110 13.22 1.61 9.77
CA ASN A 110 14.57 1.74 10.33
C ASN A 110 15.60 0.97 9.51
N LYS A 111 15.30 -0.28 9.12
CA LYS A 111 16.14 -1.10 8.23
C LYS A 111 16.46 -0.40 6.91
N ASN A 112 15.49 0.33 6.37
CA ASN A 112 15.59 1.00 5.08
C ASN A 112 16.02 2.47 5.17
N ASN A 113 16.43 2.95 6.35
CA ASN A 113 16.84 4.33 6.61
C ASN A 113 15.75 5.36 6.24
N LEU A 114 14.49 5.00 6.46
CA LEU A 114 13.36 5.90 6.28
C LEU A 114 13.01 6.59 7.60
N THR A 115 12.63 7.85 7.54
CA THR A 115 11.94 8.51 8.65
C THR A 115 10.47 8.12 8.65
N TRP A 116 9.84 8.18 9.82
CA TRP A 116 8.42 7.87 9.92
C TRP A 116 7.69 8.74 10.94
N GLU A 117 6.42 8.91 10.73
CA GLU A 117 5.49 9.56 11.64
C GLU A 117 4.09 8.92 11.52
N ILE A 118 3.25 9.17 12.51
CA ILE A 118 1.83 8.78 12.45
C ILE A 118 1.02 10.05 12.58
N GLU A 119 0.18 10.30 11.58
CA GLU A 119 -0.76 11.40 11.58
C GLU A 119 -2.17 10.87 11.35
N HIS A 120 -3.09 11.21 12.24
CA HIS A 120 -4.42 10.62 12.28
C HIS A 120 -4.35 9.09 12.33
N ASP A 121 -4.88 8.41 11.33
CA ASP A 121 -4.88 6.95 11.23
C ASP A 121 -3.94 6.43 10.13
N ILE A 122 -3.00 7.26 9.67
CA ILE A 122 -2.06 6.97 8.59
C ILE A 122 -0.64 6.88 9.15
N PHE A 123 0.07 5.80 8.81
CA PHE A 123 1.52 5.69 9.04
C PHE A 123 2.25 6.19 7.78
N ILE A 124 3.12 7.17 7.96
CA ILE A 124 3.81 7.86 6.88
C ILE A 124 5.31 7.53 6.95
N CYS A 125 5.85 6.88 5.91
CA CYS A 125 7.29 6.63 5.76
C CYS A 125 7.86 7.58 4.70
N LYS A 126 9.06 8.13 4.95
CA LYS A 126 9.68 9.12 4.07
C LYS A 126 11.16 8.84 3.82
N LYS A 127 11.58 8.97 2.56
CA LYS A 127 12.97 9.10 2.10
C LYS A 127 13.12 10.48 1.47
N TYR A 128 14.15 11.22 1.88
CA TYR A 128 14.49 12.54 1.35
C TYR A 128 15.78 12.49 0.50
#